data_05683f9ee903de3fa5ba7a165fabd3ad
#
_entry.id   05683f9ee903de3fa5ba7a165fabd3ad
#
_cell.length_a   1.000
_cell.length_b   1.000
_cell.length_c   1.000
_cell.angle_alpha   90.00
_cell.angle_beta   90.00
_cell.angle_gamma   90.00
#
_symmetry.space_group_name_H-M   'P 1'
#
loop_
_entity.id
_entity.type
_entity.pdbx_description
1 polymer ?
#
loop_
_entity_poly.entity_id
_entity_poly.type
_entity_poly.pdbx_seq_one_letter_code
_entity_poly.pdbx_strand_id
1 'polypeptide(L)'
;WTSLSCDPKYGGQGIPKTVSTFFEEMLSSSSLAFKLYSELSIGAYNCILTHAEQSIKDKFLPKIVEGKWSGTMCLTEPQCGTDLGLLKTRAVPKGDGTYEITGQKIFITSGDHDLTENIIHLVLARTTDAPKGTKGISLFLVPKFEVSDDGVVGSRNGVSTNSIESKICLLYTSDAADDMQC
;
A
#
# COMPACT_ATOMS: atom_id res chain seq x y z
N TRP A 1 1.81 -1.21 -17.86
CA TRP A 1 0.91 -2.39 -17.75
C TRP A 1 0.09 -2.38 -16.46
N THR A 2 0.55 -1.76 -15.39
CA THR A 2 -0.21 -1.62 -14.15
C THR A 2 -1.54 -0.91 -14.36
N SER A 3 -1.65 -0.08 -15.39
CA SER A 3 -2.85 0.69 -15.75
C SER A 3 -3.88 -0.07 -16.60
N LEU A 4 -3.60 -1.32 -16.99
CA LEU A 4 -4.45 -2.05 -17.96
C LEU A 4 -5.92 -2.10 -17.55
N SER A 5 -6.22 -2.49 -16.31
CA SER A 5 -7.60 -2.60 -15.80
C SER A 5 -8.08 -1.38 -15.02
N CYS A 6 -7.26 -0.32 -14.92
CA CYS A 6 -7.63 0.90 -14.22
C CYS A 6 -8.62 1.74 -15.04
N ASP A 7 -9.41 2.56 -14.35
CA ASP A 7 -10.42 3.43 -14.95
C ASP A 7 -9.77 4.49 -15.87
N PRO A 8 -10.25 4.66 -17.11
CA PRO A 8 -9.80 5.72 -18.01
C PRO A 8 -9.90 7.12 -17.42
N LYS A 9 -10.83 7.37 -16.50
CA LYS A 9 -10.94 8.64 -15.76
C LYS A 9 -9.62 9.05 -15.08
N TYR A 10 -8.84 8.07 -14.63
CA TYR A 10 -7.56 8.30 -13.95
C TYR A 10 -6.34 7.96 -14.82
N GLY A 11 -6.54 7.78 -16.13
CA GLY A 11 -5.46 7.46 -17.07
C GLY A 11 -5.25 5.97 -17.32
N GLY A 12 -6.16 5.11 -16.85
CA GLY A 12 -6.16 3.68 -17.12
C GLY A 12 -6.65 3.32 -18.52
N GLN A 13 -6.49 2.06 -18.90
CA GLN A 13 -6.93 1.57 -20.22
C GLN A 13 -8.32 0.93 -20.20
N GLY A 14 -8.90 0.70 -19.03
CA GLY A 14 -10.26 0.15 -18.87
C GLY A 14 -10.42 -1.28 -19.42
N ILE A 15 -9.33 -2.04 -19.54
CA ILE A 15 -9.39 -3.41 -20.05
C ILE A 15 -10.09 -4.30 -19.00
N PRO A 16 -11.05 -5.14 -19.42
CA PRO A 16 -11.73 -6.05 -18.51
C PRO A 16 -10.74 -6.92 -17.72
N LYS A 17 -10.99 -7.12 -16.42
CA LYS A 17 -10.14 -7.92 -15.53
C LYS A 17 -9.87 -9.32 -16.09
N THR A 18 -10.85 -9.93 -16.73
CA THR A 18 -10.72 -11.24 -17.39
C THR A 18 -9.57 -11.24 -18.42
N VAL A 19 -9.39 -10.15 -19.16
CA VAL A 19 -8.32 -10.04 -20.16
C VAL A 19 -6.99 -9.76 -19.49
N SER A 20 -6.94 -8.88 -18.48
CA SER A 20 -5.70 -8.58 -17.77
C SER A 20 -5.16 -9.79 -17.00
N THR A 21 -6.01 -10.76 -16.61
CA THR A 21 -5.59 -11.99 -15.94
C THR A 21 -4.62 -12.82 -16.78
N PHE A 22 -4.80 -12.89 -18.09
CA PHE A 22 -3.84 -13.58 -18.98
C PHE A 22 -2.45 -12.93 -18.94
N PHE A 23 -2.42 -11.60 -18.91
CA PHE A 23 -1.16 -10.88 -18.79
C PHE A 23 -0.51 -11.11 -17.40
N GLU A 24 -1.30 -11.10 -16.34
CA GLU A 24 -0.83 -11.39 -14.98
C GLU A 24 -0.26 -12.80 -14.86
N GLU A 25 -0.85 -13.79 -15.55
CA GLU A 25 -0.35 -15.16 -15.61
C GLU A 25 1.03 -15.22 -16.31
N MET A 26 1.17 -14.57 -17.47
CA MET A 26 2.45 -14.49 -18.18
C MET A 26 3.52 -13.82 -17.33
N LEU A 27 3.17 -12.73 -16.64
CA LEU A 27 4.08 -12.00 -15.78
C LEU A 27 4.50 -12.85 -14.57
N SER A 28 3.57 -13.57 -13.93
CA SER A 28 3.85 -14.46 -12.81
C SER A 28 4.79 -15.61 -13.18
N SER A 29 4.63 -16.17 -14.37
CA SER A 29 5.50 -17.25 -14.85
C SER A 29 6.89 -16.75 -15.29
N SER A 30 7.01 -15.48 -15.66
CA SER A 30 8.29 -14.89 -16.06
C SER A 30 9.09 -14.33 -14.90
N SER A 31 8.43 -13.61 -13.97
CA SER A 31 9.04 -13.01 -12.79
C SER A 31 7.98 -12.75 -11.72
N LEU A 32 7.93 -13.64 -10.73
CA LEU A 32 6.98 -13.51 -9.62
C LEU A 32 7.24 -12.26 -8.78
N ALA A 33 8.51 -11.96 -8.51
CA ALA A 33 8.89 -10.75 -7.74
C ALA A 33 8.37 -9.47 -8.40
N PHE A 34 8.56 -9.35 -9.70
CA PHE A 34 8.07 -8.21 -10.46
C PHE A 34 6.54 -8.11 -10.51
N LYS A 35 5.87 -9.26 -10.58
CA LYS A 35 4.41 -9.33 -10.49
C LYS A 35 3.91 -8.87 -9.12
N LEU A 36 4.51 -9.33 -8.03
CA LEU A 36 4.15 -8.93 -6.66
C LEU A 36 4.34 -7.44 -6.43
N TYR A 37 5.45 -6.87 -6.91
CA TYR A 37 5.69 -5.43 -6.85
C TYR A 37 4.55 -4.61 -7.48
N SER A 38 4.10 -5.00 -8.67
CA SER A 38 3.05 -4.28 -9.39
C SER A 38 1.65 -4.53 -8.83
N GLU A 39 1.38 -5.72 -8.29
CA GLU A 39 0.07 -6.13 -7.79
C GLU A 39 -0.38 -5.33 -6.58
N LEU A 40 0.53 -4.99 -5.67
CA LEU A 40 0.19 -4.20 -4.49
C LEU A 40 -0.26 -2.78 -4.87
N SER A 41 0.34 -2.19 -5.89
CA SER A 41 -0.10 -0.89 -6.42
C SER A 41 -1.52 -0.96 -7.00
N ILE A 42 -1.87 -2.05 -7.70
CA ILE A 42 -3.23 -2.28 -8.19
C ILE A 42 -4.20 -2.51 -7.02
N GLY A 43 -3.77 -3.23 -5.98
CA GLY A 43 -4.56 -3.41 -4.76
C GLY A 43 -4.87 -2.08 -4.06
N ALA A 44 -3.85 -1.23 -3.89
CA ALA A 44 -4.01 0.10 -3.33
C ALA A 44 -4.92 0.98 -4.19
N TYR A 45 -4.74 0.97 -5.51
CA TYR A 45 -5.62 1.65 -6.46
C TYR A 45 -7.09 1.24 -6.27
N ASN A 46 -7.39 -0.04 -6.27
CA ASN A 46 -8.77 -0.55 -6.13
C ASN A 46 -9.39 -0.15 -4.77
N CYS A 47 -8.61 -0.20 -3.70
CA CYS A 47 -9.05 0.20 -2.38
C CYS A 47 -9.41 1.70 -2.34
N ILE A 48 -8.53 2.57 -2.82
CA ILE A 48 -8.76 4.01 -2.89
C ILE A 48 -9.95 4.31 -3.81
N LEU A 49 -10.02 3.69 -4.99
CA LEU A 49 -11.12 3.88 -5.93
C LEU A 49 -12.49 3.56 -5.32
N THR A 50 -12.55 2.50 -4.51
CA THR A 50 -13.82 2.01 -3.96
C THR A 50 -14.24 2.81 -2.73
N HIS A 51 -13.30 3.14 -1.85
CA HIS A 51 -13.62 3.58 -0.48
C HIS A 51 -13.26 5.03 -0.16
N ALA A 52 -12.34 5.64 -0.90
CA ALA A 52 -11.90 6.98 -0.59
C ALA A 52 -12.88 8.06 -1.07
N GLU A 53 -12.80 9.24 -0.47
CA GLU A 53 -13.49 10.44 -0.95
C GLU A 53 -12.92 10.92 -2.29
N GLN A 54 -13.71 11.70 -3.04
CA GLN A 54 -13.32 12.13 -4.38
C GLN A 54 -12.02 12.94 -4.41
N SER A 55 -11.81 13.80 -3.43
CA SER A 55 -10.57 14.59 -3.28
C SER A 55 -9.32 13.72 -3.17
N ILE A 56 -9.41 12.61 -2.40
CA ILE A 56 -8.34 11.64 -2.26
C ILE A 56 -8.13 10.87 -3.56
N LYS A 57 -9.20 10.44 -4.23
CA LYS A 57 -9.12 9.76 -5.53
C LYS A 57 -8.41 10.62 -6.56
N ASP A 58 -8.80 11.87 -6.69
CA ASP A 58 -8.25 12.79 -7.69
C ASP A 58 -6.77 13.14 -7.40
N LYS A 59 -6.37 13.14 -6.12
CA LYS A 59 -4.99 13.40 -5.70
C LYS A 59 -4.07 12.20 -5.94
N PHE A 60 -4.49 10.97 -5.63
CA PHE A 60 -3.61 9.80 -5.58
C PHE A 60 -3.72 8.87 -6.80
N LEU A 61 -4.93 8.64 -7.32
CA LEU A 61 -5.14 7.62 -8.36
C LEU A 61 -4.37 7.90 -9.66
N PRO A 62 -4.32 9.14 -10.19
CA PRO A 62 -3.59 9.38 -11.44
C PRO A 62 -2.11 9.00 -11.34
N LYS A 63 -1.46 9.32 -10.23
CA LYS A 63 -0.04 9.02 -10.01
C LYS A 63 0.24 7.52 -9.84
N ILE A 64 -0.69 6.80 -9.21
CA ILE A 64 -0.60 5.33 -9.08
C ILE A 64 -0.82 4.68 -10.46
N VAL A 65 -1.78 5.13 -11.23
CA VAL A 65 -2.08 4.61 -12.58
C VAL A 65 -0.92 4.86 -13.55
N GLU A 66 -0.26 6.02 -13.46
CA GLU A 66 0.95 6.34 -14.23
C GLU A 66 2.16 5.48 -13.82
N GLY A 67 2.10 4.81 -12.65
CA GLY A 67 3.23 4.09 -12.07
C GLY A 67 4.31 4.99 -11.47
N LYS A 68 4.03 6.29 -11.29
CA LYS A 68 4.93 7.23 -10.59
C LYS A 68 4.93 7.02 -9.09
N TRP A 69 3.81 6.58 -8.55
CA TRP A 69 3.67 6.20 -7.15
C TRP A 69 3.29 4.72 -7.07
N SER A 70 3.86 4.02 -6.12
CA SER A 70 3.49 2.63 -5.80
C SER A 70 2.57 2.59 -4.58
N GLY A 71 2.00 1.43 -4.33
CA GLY A 71 1.13 1.19 -3.18
C GLY A 71 1.54 -0.06 -2.41
N THR A 72 1.30 -0.07 -1.11
CA THR A 72 1.51 -1.24 -0.25
C THR A 72 0.32 -1.49 0.67
N MET A 73 0.25 -2.69 1.24
CA MET A 73 -0.69 -3.03 2.31
C MET A 73 0.07 -3.34 3.59
N CYS A 74 -0.06 -2.49 4.60
CA CYS A 74 0.58 -2.63 5.90
C CYS A 74 -0.42 -3.19 6.92
N LEU A 75 -0.56 -4.52 6.93
CA LEU A 75 -1.52 -5.26 7.73
C LEU A 75 -0.84 -5.92 8.94
N THR A 76 0.18 -6.75 8.70
CA THR A 76 0.79 -7.66 9.66
C THR A 76 1.65 -6.92 10.69
N GLU A 77 1.58 -7.36 11.93
CA GLU A 77 2.43 -6.90 13.03
C GLU A 77 3.18 -8.10 13.63
N PRO A 78 4.27 -7.89 14.39
CA PRO A 78 5.05 -9.00 14.98
C PRO A 78 4.22 -10.01 15.76
N GLN A 79 3.13 -9.56 16.40
CA GLN A 79 2.25 -10.41 17.21
C GLN A 79 0.95 -10.82 16.50
N CYS A 80 0.66 -10.30 15.31
CA CYS A 80 -0.58 -10.61 14.62
C CYS A 80 -0.46 -10.54 13.09
N GLY A 81 -0.98 -11.57 12.44
CA GLY A 81 -1.12 -11.64 10.99
C GLY A 81 -2.50 -12.22 10.66
N THR A 82 -2.74 -13.47 11.05
CA THR A 82 -4.04 -14.13 10.87
C THR A 82 -5.11 -13.55 11.81
N ASP A 83 -4.79 -13.39 13.10
CA ASP A 83 -5.70 -12.76 14.08
C ASP A 83 -5.47 -11.25 14.16
N LEU A 84 -6.11 -10.51 13.28
CA LEU A 84 -6.06 -9.04 13.29
C LEU A 84 -6.71 -8.41 14.52
N GLY A 85 -7.46 -9.18 15.30
CA GLY A 85 -8.02 -8.72 16.57
C GLY A 85 -6.95 -8.24 17.55
N LEU A 86 -5.71 -8.73 17.42
CA LEU A 86 -4.55 -8.41 18.24
C LEU A 86 -3.76 -7.18 17.77
N LEU A 87 -4.17 -6.51 16.71
CA LEU A 87 -3.50 -5.34 16.12
C LEU A 87 -3.33 -4.22 17.15
N LYS A 88 -2.12 -3.69 17.26
CA LYS A 88 -1.70 -2.68 18.25
C LYS A 88 -1.41 -1.31 17.66
N THR A 89 -1.15 -1.20 16.36
CA THR A 89 -0.95 0.10 15.70
C THR A 89 -2.09 1.04 16.01
N ARG A 90 -1.78 2.27 16.43
CA ARG A 90 -2.74 3.28 16.88
C ARG A 90 -2.75 4.47 15.94
N ALA A 91 -3.92 5.06 15.78
CA ALA A 91 -4.13 6.31 15.05
C ALA A 91 -4.82 7.30 15.98
N VAL A 92 -4.15 8.42 16.28
CA VAL A 92 -4.64 9.49 17.16
C VAL A 92 -5.00 10.68 16.28
N PRO A 93 -6.26 11.21 16.34
CA PRO A 93 -6.66 12.34 15.54
C PRO A 93 -5.92 13.61 15.97
N LYS A 94 -5.45 14.41 15.01
CA LYS A 94 -4.77 15.69 15.26
C LYS A 94 -5.73 16.88 15.33
N GLY A 95 -7.01 16.69 14.95
CA GLY A 95 -8.02 17.76 14.95
C GLY A 95 -8.13 18.55 13.64
N ASP A 96 -7.26 18.31 12.69
CA ASP A 96 -7.24 18.91 11.33
C ASP A 96 -7.70 17.94 10.24
N GLY A 97 -8.32 16.81 10.63
CA GLY A 97 -8.72 15.74 9.72
C GLY A 97 -7.62 14.71 9.45
N THR A 98 -6.40 14.92 9.96
CA THR A 98 -5.29 13.98 9.87
C THR A 98 -5.11 13.19 11.16
N TYR A 99 -4.27 12.15 11.10
CA TYR A 99 -3.99 11.27 12.23
C TYR A 99 -2.49 11.09 12.42
N GLU A 100 -2.06 11.03 13.66
CA GLU A 100 -0.75 10.54 14.03
C GLU A 100 -0.82 9.03 14.23
N ILE A 101 -0.02 8.29 13.43
CA ILE A 101 0.00 6.82 13.47
C ILE A 101 1.28 6.35 14.13
N THR A 102 1.14 5.45 15.11
CA THR A 102 2.28 4.86 15.82
C THR A 102 2.11 3.35 15.88
N GLY A 103 3.12 2.62 15.43
CA GLY A 103 3.12 1.15 15.43
C GLY A 103 4.24 0.59 14.58
N GLN A 104 4.32 -0.73 14.52
CA GLN A 104 5.28 -1.46 13.71
C GLN A 104 4.55 -2.49 12.87
N LYS A 105 4.87 -2.52 11.58
CA LYS A 105 4.38 -3.53 10.64
C LYS A 105 5.55 -4.40 10.20
N ILE A 106 5.27 -5.65 9.82
CA ILE A 106 6.27 -6.59 9.30
C ILE A 106 5.78 -7.27 8.03
N PHE A 107 6.69 -7.82 7.26
CA PHE A 107 6.40 -8.53 6.00
C PHE A 107 5.64 -7.66 4.98
N ILE A 108 6.09 -6.42 4.83
CA ILE A 108 5.48 -5.48 3.89
C ILE A 108 6.22 -5.56 2.56
N THR A 109 5.61 -6.19 1.60
CA THR A 109 6.15 -6.32 0.25
C THR A 109 6.33 -4.94 -0.38
N SER A 110 7.53 -4.66 -0.87
CA SER A 110 7.91 -3.37 -1.47
C SER A 110 7.65 -2.17 -0.55
N GLY A 111 7.89 -2.36 0.76
CA GLY A 111 7.60 -1.36 1.81
C GLY A 111 8.48 -0.11 1.71
N ASP A 112 9.72 -0.24 1.23
CA ASP A 112 10.59 0.91 0.93
C ASP A 112 11.49 0.60 -0.26
N HIS A 113 11.60 1.55 -1.19
CA HIS A 113 12.44 1.49 -2.38
C HIS A 113 12.52 2.89 -3.03
N ASP A 114 13.32 3.03 -4.06
CA ASP A 114 13.53 4.26 -4.85
C ASP A 114 13.06 4.13 -6.32
N LEU A 115 12.29 3.09 -6.62
CA LEU A 115 11.77 2.83 -7.98
C LEU A 115 10.65 3.78 -8.40
N THR A 116 10.03 4.45 -7.42
CA THR A 116 8.94 5.41 -7.63
C THR A 116 9.17 6.69 -6.81
N GLU A 117 8.54 7.78 -7.22
CA GLU A 117 8.64 9.08 -6.54
C GLU A 117 8.04 9.05 -5.12
N ASN A 118 7.04 8.19 -4.89
CA ASN A 118 6.38 8.02 -3.59
C ASN A 118 5.83 6.60 -3.44
N ILE A 119 5.61 6.19 -2.19
CA ILE A 119 4.95 4.93 -1.84
C ILE A 119 3.74 5.28 -0.98
N ILE A 120 2.58 4.76 -1.33
CA ILE A 120 1.33 5.00 -0.62
C ILE A 120 0.98 3.76 0.19
N HIS A 121 1.25 3.83 1.49
CA HIS A 121 0.98 2.74 2.42
C HIS A 121 -0.49 2.75 2.85
N LEU A 122 -1.18 1.65 2.67
CA LEU A 122 -2.49 1.40 3.27
C LEU A 122 -2.28 0.73 4.62
N VAL A 123 -2.40 1.47 5.71
CA VAL A 123 -2.04 1.04 7.07
C VAL A 123 -3.28 0.73 7.88
N LEU A 124 -3.37 -0.50 8.41
CA LEU A 124 -4.39 -0.86 9.40
C LEU A 124 -3.97 -0.36 10.78
N ALA A 125 -4.84 0.42 11.41
CA ALA A 125 -4.63 0.95 12.76
C ALA A 125 -5.96 1.07 13.53
N ARG A 126 -5.87 1.30 14.84
CA ARG A 126 -7.01 1.54 15.72
C ARG A 126 -7.05 3.00 16.15
N THR A 127 -8.21 3.61 16.06
CA THR A 127 -8.46 4.90 16.71
C THR A 127 -8.57 4.73 18.23
N THR A 128 -8.45 5.83 18.98
CA THR A 128 -8.40 5.84 20.44
C THR A 128 -9.63 5.16 21.09
N ASP A 129 -10.82 5.40 20.52
CA ASP A 129 -12.09 4.89 21.06
C ASP A 129 -12.64 3.68 20.30
N ALA A 130 -11.78 3.00 19.51
CA ALA A 130 -12.20 1.89 18.69
C ALA A 130 -12.59 0.67 19.54
N PRO A 131 -13.67 -0.04 19.19
CA PRO A 131 -14.05 -1.27 19.86
C PRO A 131 -12.98 -2.35 19.72
N LYS A 132 -12.95 -3.30 20.65
CA LYS A 132 -12.03 -4.45 20.60
C LYS A 132 -12.34 -5.35 19.40
N GLY A 133 -11.34 -6.12 19.00
CA GLY A 133 -11.44 -7.06 17.88
C GLY A 133 -11.39 -6.38 16.51
N THR A 134 -11.75 -7.09 15.46
CA THR A 134 -11.63 -6.63 14.06
C THR A 134 -12.53 -5.44 13.73
N LYS A 135 -13.64 -5.27 14.43
CA LYS A 135 -14.59 -4.16 14.22
C LYS A 135 -14.00 -2.78 14.57
N GLY A 136 -12.93 -2.73 15.33
CA GLY A 136 -12.26 -1.47 15.69
C GLY A 136 -11.06 -1.13 14.80
N ILE A 137 -10.85 -1.83 13.71
CA ILE A 137 -9.76 -1.57 12.77
C ILE A 137 -10.24 -0.61 11.71
N SER A 138 -9.45 0.43 11.47
CA SER A 138 -9.63 1.37 10.37
C SER A 138 -8.43 1.33 9.42
N LEU A 139 -8.63 1.76 8.19
CA LEU A 139 -7.60 1.83 7.17
C LEU A 139 -7.19 3.29 6.96
N PHE A 140 -5.89 3.54 6.99
CA PHE A 140 -5.30 4.86 6.83
C PHE A 140 -4.39 4.87 5.60
N LEU A 141 -4.42 5.99 4.87
CA LEU A 141 -3.54 6.26 3.76
C LEU A 141 -2.34 7.05 4.29
N VAL A 142 -1.15 6.45 4.20
CA VAL A 142 0.09 7.02 4.73
C VAL A 142 1.13 7.07 3.62
N PRO A 143 1.39 8.22 3.02
CA PRO A 143 2.43 8.34 2.01
C PRO A 143 3.83 8.32 2.64
N LYS A 144 4.82 7.74 1.96
CA LYS A 144 6.24 7.75 2.36
C LYS A 144 6.79 9.18 2.41
N PHE A 145 6.41 10.01 1.44
CA PHE A 145 6.63 11.45 1.42
C PHE A 145 5.30 12.16 1.49
N GLU A 146 5.21 13.20 2.30
CA GLU A 146 4.00 14.00 2.42
C GLU A 146 3.55 14.52 1.05
N VAL A 147 2.24 14.66 0.89
CA VAL A 147 1.64 15.13 -0.36
C VAL A 147 0.75 16.33 -0.04
N SER A 148 1.10 17.47 -0.62
CA SER A 148 0.29 18.70 -0.49
C SER A 148 -1.09 18.54 -1.14
N ASP A 149 -1.97 19.50 -0.94
CA ASP A 149 -3.29 19.48 -1.57
C ASP A 149 -3.23 19.56 -3.09
N ASP A 150 -2.19 20.16 -3.62
CA ASP A 150 -1.91 20.24 -5.07
C ASP A 150 -1.30 18.95 -5.64
N GLY A 151 -1.10 17.90 -4.81
CA GLY A 151 -0.50 16.64 -5.22
C GLY A 151 1.03 16.69 -5.41
N VAL A 152 1.68 17.69 -4.85
CA VAL A 152 3.15 17.84 -4.90
C VAL A 152 3.78 17.05 -3.75
N VAL A 153 4.83 16.28 -4.08
CA VAL A 153 5.61 15.50 -3.10
C VAL A 153 6.47 16.46 -2.26
N GLY A 154 6.33 16.36 -0.95
CA GLY A 154 7.01 17.17 0.04
C GLY A 154 8.12 16.45 0.79
N SER A 155 8.24 16.73 2.10
CA SER A 155 9.22 16.10 2.99
C SER A 155 8.91 14.64 3.25
N ARG A 156 9.93 13.87 3.69
CA ARG A 156 9.73 12.49 4.13
C ARG A 156 8.81 12.48 5.35
N ASN A 157 7.80 11.63 5.30
CA ASN A 157 6.93 11.36 6.44
C ASN A 157 7.66 10.50 7.49
N GLY A 158 7.08 10.35 8.68
CA GLY A 158 7.66 9.58 9.80
C GLY A 158 7.75 8.06 9.59
N VAL A 159 7.58 7.58 8.35
CA VAL A 159 7.70 6.15 8.00
C VAL A 159 9.16 5.79 7.78
N SER A 160 9.64 4.76 8.47
CA SER A 160 11.01 4.25 8.33
C SER A 160 11.02 2.73 8.23
N THR A 161 11.94 2.20 7.45
CA THR A 161 12.20 0.77 7.32
C THR A 161 13.35 0.39 8.25
N ASN A 162 13.17 -0.66 9.06
CA ASN A 162 14.17 -1.09 10.03
C ASN A 162 15.07 -2.18 9.48
N SER A 163 14.50 -3.20 8.83
CA SER A 163 15.23 -4.38 8.34
C SER A 163 14.50 -5.05 7.18
N ILE A 164 15.24 -5.87 6.45
CA ILE A 164 14.68 -6.82 5.49
C ILE A 164 14.43 -8.12 6.24
N GLU A 165 13.21 -8.65 6.14
CA GLU A 165 12.80 -9.86 6.83
C GLU A 165 13.13 -11.12 6.04
N SER A 166 13.52 -12.18 6.77
CA SER A 166 13.68 -13.52 6.22
C SER A 166 12.34 -14.22 6.16
N LYS A 167 11.82 -14.46 4.95
CA LYS A 167 10.55 -15.14 4.74
C LYS A 167 10.73 -16.42 3.94
N ILE A 168 10.05 -17.48 4.37
CA ILE A 168 10.15 -18.83 3.78
C ILE A 168 9.83 -18.79 2.28
N CYS A 169 10.69 -19.40 1.48
CA CYS A 169 10.62 -19.54 0.01
C CYS A 169 10.95 -18.31 -0.84
N LEU A 170 10.60 -17.11 -0.42
CA LEU A 170 10.88 -15.90 -1.21
C LEU A 170 12.37 -15.49 -1.17
N LEU A 171 13.05 -15.80 -0.07
CA LEU A 171 14.49 -15.52 0.09
C LEU A 171 15.43 -16.45 -0.69
N TYR A 172 14.95 -17.62 -1.09
CA TYR A 172 15.80 -18.60 -1.81
C TYR A 172 15.70 -18.47 -3.33
N THR A 173 14.75 -17.71 -3.84
CA THR A 173 14.43 -17.62 -5.27
C THR A 173 14.36 -16.20 -5.83
N SER A 174 14.26 -15.19 -4.97
CA SER A 174 14.29 -13.79 -5.35
C SER A 174 15.30 -13.03 -4.49
N ASP A 175 15.91 -12.04 -5.07
CA ASP A 175 16.81 -11.12 -4.37
C ASP A 175 16.09 -10.48 -3.19
N ALA A 176 16.77 -10.33 -2.06
CA ALA A 176 16.25 -9.93 -0.75
C ALA A 176 15.51 -8.56 -0.69
N ALA A 177 15.19 -7.97 -1.83
CA ALA A 177 14.46 -6.71 -1.91
C ALA A 177 12.95 -6.82 -1.64
N ASP A 178 12.40 -8.04 -1.50
CA ASP A 178 10.95 -8.22 -1.56
C ASP A 178 10.23 -8.18 -0.20
N ASP A 179 10.95 -8.30 0.90
CA ASP A 179 10.34 -8.28 2.24
C ASP A 179 10.99 -7.19 3.11
N MET A 180 10.35 -6.04 3.16
CA MET A 180 10.79 -4.92 4.01
C MET A 180 9.84 -4.70 5.18
N GLN A 181 10.40 -4.42 6.35
CA GLN A 181 9.66 -3.92 7.51
C GLN A 181 9.35 -2.42 7.36
N CYS A 182 8.13 -2.01 7.66
CA CYS A 182 7.76 -0.61 7.83
C CYS A 182 7.54 -0.27 9.30
#